data_fd11e5b77962558cf9b3bd18837158b6
#
_entry.id   fd11e5b77962558cf9b3bd18837158b6
#
_cell.length_a   1.000
_cell.length_b   1.000
_cell.length_c   1.000
_cell.angle_alpha   90.00
_cell.angle_beta   90.00
_cell.angle_gamma   90.00
#
_symmetry.space_group_name_H-M   'P 1'
#
loop_
_entity.id
_entity.type
_entity.pdbx_description
1 polymer ?
#
loop_
_entity_poly.entity_id
_entity_poly.type
_entity_poly.pdbx_seq_one_letter_code
_entity_poly.pdbx_strand_id
1 'polypeptide(L)'
;MRSVHFVALGDSLTEGVGDPAGDVWRGWAALLAGGLAEAGQVEFTNLAVSGAQTRDVLERQTPAGLELRPDLVSVVIGVNDTLRHTFDIHAVTTRLDEVYAAFTRQGTTLLTACLPDPGAMLGLPGALARPLARRQRAVNEVVHSLSDRYGAVHLHASGGTWLTDRALWSADRLHPGERGHRQLAVRFHALLADAGLATGRPPSPEPEFPTPSRSASLLWLATAGTGWVARRCTDLLPQLMRLAANELRHRAWGTSSRLDLHASAAVSEALAALSTPDQPEGGSADAGAQRRRTATNRTGVPGTACAAAGRSAAPTTAITG
;
A
#
# COMPACT_ATOMS: atom_id res chain seq x y z
N MET A 1 -7.81 -4.63 -31.08
CA MET A 1 -7.89 -5.24 -29.75
C MET A 1 -7.70 -4.12 -28.73
N ARG A 2 -8.43 -4.12 -27.62
CA ARG A 2 -8.27 -3.12 -26.55
C ARG A 2 -6.99 -3.44 -25.78
N SER A 3 -6.13 -2.44 -25.50
CA SER A 3 -4.97 -2.60 -24.63
C SER A 3 -5.41 -2.84 -23.18
N VAL A 4 -4.69 -3.70 -22.46
CA VAL A 4 -4.86 -3.88 -21.02
C VAL A 4 -4.12 -2.77 -20.29
N HIS A 5 -4.81 -2.02 -19.46
CA HIS A 5 -4.19 -0.96 -18.68
C HIS A 5 -3.89 -1.49 -17.26
N PHE A 6 -2.61 -1.63 -16.92
CA PHE A 6 -2.13 -2.07 -15.61
C PHE A 6 -1.48 -0.92 -14.85
N VAL A 7 -1.97 -0.62 -13.65
CA VAL A 7 -1.41 0.38 -12.74
C VAL A 7 -0.88 -0.31 -11.49
N ALA A 8 0.34 0.02 -11.06
CA ALA A 8 0.95 -0.52 -9.86
C ALA A 8 1.06 0.54 -8.77
N LEU A 9 0.49 0.26 -7.60
CA LEU A 9 0.56 1.08 -6.38
C LEU A 9 1.35 0.34 -5.31
N GLY A 10 2.08 1.08 -4.50
CA GLY A 10 2.84 0.49 -3.41
C GLY A 10 4.05 1.30 -2.99
N ASP A 11 5.05 0.58 -2.50
CA ASP A 11 6.30 1.14 -2.00
C ASP A 11 7.51 0.67 -2.84
N SER A 12 8.69 0.66 -2.23
CA SER A 12 9.95 0.26 -2.87
C SER A 12 9.92 -1.14 -3.50
N LEU A 13 9.14 -2.07 -2.96
CA LEU A 13 8.99 -3.40 -3.54
C LEU A 13 8.31 -3.32 -4.93
N THR A 14 7.28 -2.52 -5.04
CA THR A 14 6.52 -2.34 -6.30
C THR A 14 7.22 -1.37 -7.25
N GLU A 15 7.92 -0.36 -6.71
CA GLU A 15 8.81 0.50 -7.50
C GLU A 15 9.90 -0.31 -8.22
N GLY A 16 10.32 -1.45 -7.62
CA GLY A 16 11.29 -2.38 -8.20
C GLY A 16 12.69 -2.28 -7.62
N VAL A 17 12.84 -1.66 -6.44
CA VAL A 17 14.14 -1.52 -5.78
C VAL A 17 14.81 -2.88 -5.61
N GLY A 18 16.05 -2.98 -6.10
CA GLY A 18 16.84 -4.22 -6.10
C GLY A 18 16.97 -4.89 -7.48
N ASP A 19 16.21 -4.42 -8.49
CA ASP A 19 16.26 -4.90 -9.88
C ASP A 19 16.59 -3.73 -10.84
N PRO A 20 17.88 -3.30 -10.92
CA PRO A 20 18.27 -2.17 -11.76
C PRO A 20 18.19 -2.52 -13.25
N ALA A 21 17.62 -1.61 -14.05
CA ALA A 21 17.62 -1.67 -15.51
C ALA A 21 18.07 -0.30 -16.06
N GLY A 22 19.38 -0.15 -16.28
CA GLY A 22 19.96 1.17 -16.56
C GLY A 22 19.86 2.10 -15.34
N ASP A 23 19.30 3.29 -15.55
CA ASP A 23 19.15 4.32 -14.51
C ASP A 23 17.83 4.22 -13.73
N VAL A 24 16.98 3.22 -14.02
CA VAL A 24 15.68 3.03 -13.38
C VAL A 24 15.57 1.66 -12.73
N TRP A 25 14.59 1.50 -11.85
CA TRP A 25 14.20 0.20 -11.32
C TRP A 25 13.16 -0.45 -12.24
N ARG A 26 13.32 -1.74 -12.56
CA ARG A 26 12.35 -2.52 -13.34
C ARG A 26 11.31 -3.17 -12.42
N GLY A 27 11.75 -4.11 -11.61
CA GLY A 27 10.93 -4.79 -10.62
C GLY A 27 9.87 -5.75 -11.16
N TRP A 28 9.18 -6.41 -10.25
CA TRP A 28 8.19 -7.44 -10.56
C TRP A 28 6.98 -6.93 -11.35
N ALA A 29 6.55 -5.69 -11.09
CA ALA A 29 5.35 -5.14 -11.73
C ALA A 29 5.56 -4.88 -13.23
N ALA A 30 6.72 -4.33 -13.62
CA ALA A 30 7.08 -4.15 -15.01
C ALA A 30 7.31 -5.50 -15.73
N LEU A 31 7.93 -6.46 -15.04
CA LEU A 31 8.10 -7.82 -15.56
C LEU A 31 6.76 -8.51 -15.79
N LEU A 32 5.80 -8.36 -14.86
CA LEU A 32 4.45 -8.88 -15.00
C LEU A 32 3.72 -8.24 -16.17
N ALA A 33 3.80 -6.91 -16.29
CA ALA A 33 3.17 -6.15 -17.39
C ALA A 33 3.57 -6.72 -18.76
N GLY A 34 4.85 -7.06 -18.94
CA GLY A 34 5.36 -7.66 -20.17
C GLY A 34 4.77 -9.04 -20.51
N GLY A 35 4.11 -9.71 -19.54
CA GLY A 35 3.50 -11.04 -19.70
C GLY A 35 1.97 -11.04 -19.66
N LEU A 36 1.30 -9.92 -19.42
CA LEU A 36 -0.16 -9.89 -19.28
C LEU A 36 -0.90 -10.15 -20.60
N ALA A 37 -0.40 -9.61 -21.70
CA ALA A 37 -0.97 -9.80 -23.03
C ALA A 37 0.17 -9.85 -24.08
N GLU A 38 -0.20 -9.97 -25.34
CA GLU A 38 0.78 -9.90 -26.43
C GLU A 38 1.50 -8.54 -26.46
N ALA A 39 2.71 -8.52 -26.99
CA ALA A 39 3.54 -7.30 -27.04
C ALA A 39 2.80 -6.13 -27.69
N GLY A 40 2.84 -4.97 -27.04
CA GLY A 40 2.16 -3.75 -27.48
C GLY A 40 0.68 -3.64 -27.11
N GLN A 41 0.13 -4.65 -26.39
CA GLN A 41 -1.26 -4.63 -25.90
C GLN A 41 -1.39 -4.33 -24.40
N VAL A 42 -0.31 -3.95 -23.74
CA VAL A 42 -0.29 -3.58 -22.31
C VAL A 42 0.22 -2.16 -22.17
N GLU A 43 -0.57 -1.34 -21.51
CA GLU A 43 -0.20 -0.02 -21.02
C GLU A 43 0.09 -0.13 -19.53
N PHE A 44 1.33 0.17 -19.13
CA PHE A 44 1.78 0.01 -17.75
C PHE A 44 2.20 1.32 -17.13
N THR A 45 1.65 1.61 -15.95
CA THR A 45 2.03 2.78 -15.14
C THR A 45 2.38 2.34 -13.73
N ASN A 46 3.59 2.69 -13.27
CA ASN A 46 4.01 2.45 -11.90
C ASN A 46 3.96 3.75 -11.10
N LEU A 47 3.06 3.82 -10.12
CA LEU A 47 2.89 4.96 -9.20
C LEU A 47 3.51 4.71 -7.82
N ALA A 48 4.15 3.55 -7.63
CA ALA A 48 4.77 3.20 -6.37
C ALA A 48 5.96 4.10 -6.04
N VAL A 49 6.13 4.40 -4.75
CA VAL A 49 7.19 5.29 -4.25
C VAL A 49 7.87 4.67 -3.05
N SER A 50 9.19 4.60 -3.06
CA SER A 50 10.00 4.07 -1.96
C SER A 50 9.66 4.71 -0.62
N GLY A 51 9.39 3.86 0.38
CA GLY A 51 9.06 4.30 1.73
C GLY A 51 7.61 4.68 1.95
N ALA A 52 6.75 4.60 0.93
CA ALA A 52 5.32 4.87 1.06
C ALA A 52 4.67 3.95 2.10
N GLN A 53 3.67 4.47 2.79
CA GLN A 53 2.80 3.79 3.72
C GLN A 53 1.38 3.69 3.14
N THR A 54 0.49 2.96 3.79
CA THR A 54 -0.93 2.86 3.37
C THR A 54 -1.59 4.22 3.22
N ARG A 55 -1.20 5.21 4.04
CA ARG A 55 -1.65 6.58 3.93
C ARG A 55 -1.24 7.24 2.60
N ASP A 56 0.03 7.08 2.20
CA ASP A 56 0.53 7.67 0.95
C ASP A 56 -0.15 7.03 -0.27
N VAL A 57 -0.44 5.72 -0.21
CA VAL A 57 -1.21 5.03 -1.24
C VAL A 57 -2.61 5.62 -1.35
N LEU A 58 -3.32 5.76 -0.24
CA LEU A 58 -4.68 6.32 -0.24
C LEU A 58 -4.71 7.77 -0.74
N GLU A 59 -3.86 8.64 -0.17
CA GLU A 59 -3.97 10.08 -0.37
C GLU A 59 -3.35 10.56 -1.70
N ARG A 60 -2.37 9.84 -2.26
CA ARG A 60 -1.59 10.28 -3.41
C ARG A 60 -1.67 9.35 -4.61
N GLN A 61 -1.42 8.04 -4.39
CA GLN A 61 -1.34 7.10 -5.50
C GLN A 61 -2.74 6.71 -6.00
N THR A 62 -3.71 6.54 -5.09
CA THR A 62 -5.07 6.14 -5.45
C THR A 62 -5.78 7.16 -6.34
N PRO A 63 -5.80 8.47 -6.05
CA PRO A 63 -6.41 9.45 -6.95
C PRO A 63 -5.81 9.41 -8.36
N ALA A 64 -4.48 9.42 -8.46
CA ALA A 64 -3.77 9.33 -9.74
C ALA A 64 -4.07 8.02 -10.49
N GLY A 65 -4.13 6.89 -9.75
CA GLY A 65 -4.46 5.59 -10.33
C GLY A 65 -5.89 5.50 -10.85
N LEU A 66 -6.86 6.11 -10.17
CA LEU A 66 -8.27 6.14 -10.58
C LEU A 66 -8.48 6.98 -11.87
N GLU A 67 -7.74 8.06 -12.04
CA GLU A 67 -7.77 8.89 -13.26
C GLU A 67 -7.37 8.07 -14.49
N LEU A 68 -6.46 7.12 -14.34
CA LEU A 68 -6.00 6.25 -15.42
C LEU A 68 -7.01 5.17 -15.81
N ARG A 69 -8.06 4.92 -15.02
CA ARG A 69 -9.10 3.89 -15.25
C ARG A 69 -8.53 2.53 -15.63
N PRO A 70 -7.69 1.91 -14.79
CA PRO A 70 -7.01 0.67 -15.12
C PRO A 70 -7.97 -0.52 -15.18
N ASP A 71 -7.65 -1.51 -16.04
CA ASP A 71 -8.30 -2.82 -16.03
C ASP A 71 -7.80 -3.67 -14.86
N LEU A 72 -6.52 -3.50 -14.51
CA LEU A 72 -5.84 -4.19 -13.41
C LEU A 72 -5.07 -3.19 -12.55
N VAL A 73 -5.20 -3.27 -11.24
CA VAL A 73 -4.40 -2.50 -10.29
C VAL A 73 -3.75 -3.41 -9.26
N SER A 74 -2.45 -3.25 -9.02
CA SER A 74 -1.81 -3.90 -7.89
C SER A 74 -1.69 -2.95 -6.71
N VAL A 75 -2.00 -3.45 -5.50
CA VAL A 75 -1.83 -2.74 -4.23
C VAL A 75 -1.02 -3.63 -3.30
N VAL A 76 0.31 -3.40 -3.27
CA VAL A 76 1.25 -4.19 -2.46
C VAL A 76 1.98 -3.24 -1.53
N ILE A 77 1.57 -3.21 -0.26
CA ILE A 77 1.94 -2.17 0.72
C ILE A 77 1.82 -2.69 2.16
N GLY A 78 2.39 -2.00 3.13
CA GLY A 78 2.16 -2.17 4.56
C GLY A 78 3.39 -2.49 5.39
N VAL A 79 4.50 -2.93 4.79
CA VAL A 79 5.75 -3.16 5.53
C VAL A 79 6.25 -1.87 6.18
N ASN A 80 6.23 -0.74 5.47
CA ASN A 80 6.67 0.53 6.01
C ASN A 80 5.81 1.03 7.17
N ASP A 81 4.50 0.73 7.18
CA ASP A 81 3.61 1.03 8.30
C ASP A 81 4.08 0.32 9.56
N THR A 82 4.47 -0.98 9.46
CA THR A 82 4.92 -1.77 10.61
C THR A 82 6.17 -1.25 11.28
N LEU A 83 7.02 -0.53 10.54
CA LEU A 83 8.27 0.05 11.02
C LEU A 83 8.08 1.36 11.79
N ARG A 84 6.91 2.00 11.71
CA ARG A 84 6.64 3.29 12.36
C ARG A 84 6.11 3.13 13.78
N HIS A 85 6.45 4.09 14.67
CA HIS A 85 5.89 4.10 16.04
C HIS A 85 4.40 4.45 16.04
N THR A 86 3.93 5.14 15.03
CA THR A 86 2.53 5.51 14.78
C THR A 86 1.71 4.39 14.14
N PHE A 87 2.24 3.16 14.10
CA PHE A 87 1.50 2.02 13.56
C PHE A 87 0.17 1.82 14.30
N ASP A 88 -0.89 1.85 13.53
CA ASP A 88 -2.27 1.63 13.98
C ASP A 88 -2.98 0.73 12.96
N ILE A 89 -3.36 -0.48 13.41
CA ILE A 89 -3.98 -1.45 12.53
C ILE A 89 -5.38 -1.04 12.08
N HIS A 90 -6.13 -0.30 12.90
CA HIS A 90 -7.43 0.22 12.52
C HIS A 90 -7.31 1.21 11.35
N ALA A 91 -6.35 2.14 11.46
CA ALA A 91 -6.08 3.09 10.40
C ALA A 91 -5.57 2.41 9.11
N VAL A 92 -4.72 1.38 9.23
CA VAL A 92 -4.27 0.57 8.07
C VAL A 92 -5.46 -0.11 7.41
N THR A 93 -6.34 -0.74 8.21
CA THR A 93 -7.53 -1.45 7.73
C THR A 93 -8.46 -0.52 6.97
N THR A 94 -8.81 0.62 7.55
CA THR A 94 -9.70 1.61 6.92
C THR A 94 -9.11 2.12 5.60
N ARG A 95 -7.83 2.47 5.56
CA ARG A 95 -7.18 2.97 4.35
C ARG A 95 -7.16 1.94 3.23
N LEU A 96 -6.84 0.68 3.54
CA LEU A 96 -6.84 -0.40 2.54
C LEU A 96 -8.24 -0.70 2.04
N ASP A 97 -9.25 -0.68 2.91
CA ASP A 97 -10.65 -0.85 2.52
C ASP A 97 -11.10 0.25 1.56
N GLU A 98 -10.79 1.53 1.86
CA GLU A 98 -11.09 2.66 0.99
C GLU A 98 -10.41 2.54 -0.37
N VAL A 99 -9.12 2.15 -0.41
CA VAL A 99 -8.36 1.95 -1.66
C VAL A 99 -8.99 0.83 -2.50
N TYR A 100 -9.25 -0.34 -1.89
CA TYR A 100 -9.80 -1.49 -2.60
C TYR A 100 -11.22 -1.20 -3.10
N ALA A 101 -12.06 -0.59 -2.26
CA ALA A 101 -13.40 -0.17 -2.64
C ALA A 101 -13.39 0.83 -3.81
N ALA A 102 -12.45 1.79 -3.83
CA ALA A 102 -12.38 2.80 -4.87
C ALA A 102 -12.13 2.18 -6.26
N PHE A 103 -11.16 1.28 -6.38
CA PHE A 103 -10.87 0.60 -7.65
C PHE A 103 -11.94 -0.41 -8.04
N THR A 104 -12.45 -1.20 -7.09
CA THR A 104 -13.50 -2.19 -7.37
C THR A 104 -14.79 -1.54 -7.86
N ARG A 105 -15.16 -0.36 -7.33
CA ARG A 105 -16.31 0.42 -7.83
C ARG A 105 -16.18 0.85 -9.28
N GLN A 106 -14.94 0.98 -9.81
CA GLN A 106 -14.70 1.25 -11.23
C GLN A 106 -14.69 -0.03 -12.09
N GLY A 107 -14.85 -1.20 -11.47
CA GLY A 107 -14.74 -2.48 -12.18
C GLY A 107 -13.30 -2.93 -12.41
N THR A 108 -12.32 -2.30 -11.77
CA THR A 108 -10.90 -2.66 -11.85
C THR A 108 -10.62 -3.95 -11.07
N THR A 109 -9.91 -4.88 -11.66
CA THR A 109 -9.42 -6.07 -10.95
C THR A 109 -8.29 -5.71 -10.00
N LEU A 110 -8.40 -6.15 -8.74
CA LEU A 110 -7.36 -5.95 -7.73
C LEU A 110 -6.35 -7.09 -7.73
N LEU A 111 -5.07 -6.75 -7.61
CA LEU A 111 -3.95 -7.65 -7.39
C LEU A 111 -3.27 -7.30 -6.07
N THR A 112 -3.21 -8.23 -5.13
CA THR A 112 -2.73 -7.99 -3.78
C THR A 112 -1.71 -9.05 -3.34
N ALA A 113 -0.95 -8.78 -2.27
CA ALA A 113 -0.07 -9.78 -1.68
C ALA A 113 0.05 -9.61 -0.17
N CYS A 114 0.12 -10.72 0.57
CA CYS A 114 0.69 -10.71 1.91
C CYS A 114 2.22 -10.70 1.83
N LEU A 115 2.87 -9.99 2.75
CA LEU A 115 4.30 -9.73 2.71
C LEU A 115 5.04 -10.44 3.87
N PRO A 116 6.34 -10.76 3.68
CA PRO A 116 7.13 -11.41 4.71
C PRO A 116 7.43 -10.49 5.89
N ASP A 117 7.79 -11.10 7.01
CA ASP A 117 8.22 -10.42 8.21
C ASP A 117 9.59 -9.74 8.01
N PRO A 118 9.68 -8.40 8.08
CA PRO A 118 10.92 -7.68 7.89
C PRO A 118 11.96 -7.97 8.99
N GLY A 119 11.53 -8.36 10.19
CA GLY A 119 12.42 -8.74 11.27
C GLY A 119 13.15 -10.06 10.99
N ALA A 120 12.44 -11.04 10.41
CA ALA A 120 13.04 -12.31 9.99
C ALA A 120 13.97 -12.11 8.78
N MET A 121 13.56 -11.31 7.80
CA MET A 121 14.36 -11.01 6.61
C MET A 121 15.70 -10.40 6.95
N LEU A 122 15.71 -9.43 7.87
CA LEU A 122 16.92 -8.72 8.32
C LEU A 122 17.70 -9.51 9.36
N GLY A 123 17.19 -10.64 9.86
CA GLY A 123 17.84 -11.43 10.92
C GLY A 123 17.96 -10.66 12.23
N LEU A 124 16.96 -9.85 12.60
CA LEU A 124 17.01 -9.00 13.78
C LEU A 124 16.96 -9.81 15.08
N PRO A 125 17.55 -9.30 16.18
CA PRO A 125 17.40 -9.88 17.51
C PRO A 125 15.92 -9.97 17.91
N GLY A 126 15.55 -11.01 18.68
CA GLY A 126 14.17 -11.31 19.04
C GLY A 126 13.39 -10.15 19.69
N ALA A 127 14.06 -9.23 20.39
CA ALA A 127 13.42 -8.04 20.96
C ALA A 127 12.92 -7.07 19.87
N LEU A 128 13.53 -7.05 18.70
CA LEU A 128 13.12 -6.27 17.53
C LEU A 128 12.26 -7.10 16.58
N ALA A 129 12.64 -8.36 16.31
CA ALA A 129 11.95 -9.21 15.37
C ALA A 129 10.50 -9.51 15.79
N ARG A 130 10.25 -9.82 17.08
CA ARG A 130 8.91 -10.19 17.56
C ARG A 130 7.84 -9.11 17.36
N PRO A 131 8.06 -7.83 17.76
CA PRO A 131 7.06 -6.80 17.53
C PRO A 131 6.83 -6.52 16.05
N LEU A 132 7.84 -6.62 15.20
CA LEU A 132 7.70 -6.47 13.75
C LEU A 132 6.91 -7.64 13.15
N ALA A 133 7.23 -8.88 13.54
CA ALA A 133 6.49 -10.07 13.12
C ALA A 133 5.00 -9.99 13.51
N ARG A 134 4.71 -9.53 14.72
CA ARG A 134 3.34 -9.32 15.21
C ARG A 134 2.57 -8.33 14.36
N ARG A 135 3.16 -7.18 14.08
CA ARG A 135 2.56 -6.14 13.23
C ARG A 135 2.38 -6.61 11.80
N GLN A 136 3.38 -7.29 11.23
CA GLN A 136 3.29 -7.79 9.85
C GLN A 136 2.22 -8.87 9.72
N ARG A 137 2.06 -9.76 10.70
CA ARG A 137 0.96 -10.72 10.73
C ARG A 137 -0.40 -10.02 10.75
N ALA A 138 -0.55 -8.97 11.57
CA ALA A 138 -1.78 -8.19 11.63
C ALA A 138 -2.11 -7.54 10.27
N VAL A 139 -1.13 -6.92 9.61
CA VAL A 139 -1.31 -6.35 8.27
C VAL A 139 -1.69 -7.43 7.26
N ASN A 140 -1.00 -8.57 7.27
CA ASN A 140 -1.28 -9.68 6.36
C ASN A 140 -2.71 -10.23 6.54
N GLU A 141 -3.19 -10.35 7.77
CA GLU A 141 -4.55 -10.80 8.08
C GLU A 141 -5.59 -9.82 7.53
N VAL A 142 -5.36 -8.52 7.68
CA VAL A 142 -6.21 -7.49 7.06
C VAL A 142 -6.19 -7.59 5.53
N VAL A 143 -5.01 -7.70 4.92
CA VAL A 143 -4.87 -7.84 3.47
C VAL A 143 -5.58 -9.08 2.95
N HIS A 144 -5.48 -10.23 3.63
CA HIS A 144 -6.23 -11.45 3.27
C HIS A 144 -7.73 -11.21 3.33
N SER A 145 -8.24 -10.73 4.47
CA SER A 145 -9.67 -10.51 4.67
C SER A 145 -10.27 -9.52 3.67
N LEU A 146 -9.55 -8.45 3.36
CA LEU A 146 -9.98 -7.48 2.35
C LEU A 146 -9.85 -8.03 0.92
N SER A 147 -8.83 -8.83 0.64
CA SER A 147 -8.68 -9.49 -0.67
C SER A 147 -9.85 -10.43 -0.96
N ASP A 148 -10.27 -11.21 0.04
CA ASP A 148 -11.45 -12.06 -0.07
C ASP A 148 -12.73 -11.23 -0.24
N ARG A 149 -12.89 -10.16 0.55
CA ARG A 149 -14.06 -9.26 0.47
C ARG A 149 -14.24 -8.64 -0.91
N TYR A 150 -13.15 -8.21 -1.54
CA TYR A 150 -13.17 -7.50 -2.82
C TYR A 150 -12.87 -8.40 -4.04
N GLY A 151 -12.76 -9.71 -3.84
CA GLY A 151 -12.48 -10.68 -4.92
C GLY A 151 -11.14 -10.44 -5.61
N ALA A 152 -10.12 -10.01 -4.87
CA ALA A 152 -8.80 -9.72 -5.42
C ALA A 152 -8.06 -11.00 -5.80
N VAL A 153 -7.23 -10.94 -6.84
CA VAL A 153 -6.22 -11.96 -7.12
C VAL A 153 -5.10 -11.79 -6.10
N HIS A 154 -5.00 -12.72 -5.15
CA HIS A 154 -4.12 -12.59 -3.99
C HIS A 154 -2.92 -13.54 -4.03
N LEU A 155 -1.70 -13.00 -3.84
CA LEU A 155 -0.47 -13.75 -3.74
C LEU A 155 -0.02 -13.95 -2.29
N HIS A 156 0.04 -15.21 -1.84
CA HIS A 156 0.65 -15.56 -0.56
C HIS A 156 2.18 -15.49 -0.66
N ALA A 157 2.77 -14.34 -0.34
CA ALA A 157 4.21 -14.11 -0.38
C ALA A 157 4.86 -14.02 1.01
N SER A 158 4.11 -14.17 2.10
CA SER A 158 4.61 -14.05 3.48
C SER A 158 5.43 -15.24 3.96
N GLY A 159 5.40 -16.38 3.28
CA GLY A 159 6.05 -17.62 3.70
C GLY A 159 6.70 -18.37 2.56
N GLY A 160 7.31 -19.51 2.89
CA GLY A 160 7.93 -20.41 1.92
C GLY A 160 9.45 -20.29 1.81
N THR A 161 10.02 -21.11 0.95
CA THR A 161 11.49 -21.24 0.77
C THR A 161 12.13 -19.96 0.23
N TRP A 162 11.38 -19.11 -0.44
CA TRP A 162 11.90 -17.87 -1.01
C TRP A 162 12.43 -16.89 0.05
N LEU A 163 11.92 -16.93 1.30
CA LEU A 163 12.44 -16.12 2.41
C LEU A 163 13.85 -16.51 2.84
N THR A 164 14.18 -17.78 2.75
CA THR A 164 15.47 -18.33 3.17
C THR A 164 16.51 -18.38 2.06
N ASP A 165 16.07 -18.31 0.81
CA ASP A 165 16.95 -18.29 -0.34
C ASP A 165 17.57 -16.91 -0.56
N ARG A 166 18.83 -16.78 -0.13
CA ARG A 166 19.58 -15.53 -0.25
C ARG A 166 19.78 -15.05 -1.69
N ALA A 167 19.72 -15.93 -2.67
CA ALA A 167 19.89 -15.56 -4.07
C ALA A 167 18.72 -14.71 -4.61
N LEU A 168 17.60 -14.70 -3.91
CA LEU A 168 16.40 -13.93 -4.28
C LEU A 168 16.44 -12.49 -3.73
N TRP A 169 17.35 -12.19 -2.79
CA TRP A 169 17.39 -10.91 -2.08
C TRP A 169 18.58 -10.07 -2.51
N SER A 170 18.36 -8.76 -2.57
CA SER A 170 19.42 -7.78 -2.81
C SER A 170 20.40 -7.70 -1.64
N ALA A 171 21.44 -6.90 -1.76
CA ALA A 171 22.49 -6.74 -0.77
C ALA A 171 21.94 -6.26 0.60
N ASP A 172 20.86 -5.48 0.61
CA ASP A 172 20.23 -4.94 1.83
C ASP A 172 19.31 -5.94 2.56
N ARG A 173 19.04 -7.11 1.95
CA ARG A 173 18.18 -8.17 2.48
C ARG A 173 16.74 -7.76 2.80
N LEU A 174 16.34 -6.58 2.41
CA LEU A 174 14.98 -6.07 2.59
C LEU A 174 14.20 -6.11 1.28
N HIS A 175 14.89 -5.81 0.18
CA HIS A 175 14.29 -5.83 -1.15
C HIS A 175 14.71 -7.09 -1.92
N PRO A 176 13.84 -7.65 -2.75
CA PRO A 176 14.24 -8.70 -3.68
C PRO A 176 15.31 -8.18 -4.64
N GLY A 177 16.24 -9.05 -5.03
CA GLY A 177 17.07 -8.81 -6.20
C GLY A 177 16.32 -9.17 -7.49
N GLU A 178 16.99 -9.09 -8.64
CA GLU A 178 16.38 -9.45 -9.94
C GLU A 178 15.67 -10.80 -9.89
N ARG A 179 16.33 -11.85 -9.36
CA ARG A 179 15.73 -13.19 -9.23
C ARG A 179 14.46 -13.19 -8.40
N GLY A 180 14.42 -12.44 -7.30
CA GLY A 180 13.27 -12.33 -6.44
C GLY A 180 12.11 -11.59 -7.12
N HIS A 181 12.38 -10.50 -7.82
CA HIS A 181 11.39 -9.79 -8.62
C HIS A 181 10.81 -10.65 -9.75
N ARG A 182 11.67 -11.41 -10.45
CA ARG A 182 11.21 -12.36 -11.48
C ARG A 182 10.31 -13.46 -10.89
N GLN A 183 10.68 -13.99 -9.74
CA GLN A 183 9.86 -14.99 -9.05
C GLN A 183 8.50 -14.44 -8.65
N LEU A 184 8.43 -13.20 -8.15
CA LEU A 184 7.14 -12.54 -7.85
C LEU A 184 6.31 -12.37 -9.12
N ALA A 185 6.91 -11.88 -10.21
CA ALA A 185 6.23 -11.67 -11.48
C ALA A 185 5.67 -12.98 -12.06
N VAL A 186 6.45 -14.07 -12.03
CA VAL A 186 6.01 -15.40 -12.49
C VAL A 186 4.84 -15.92 -11.64
N ARG A 187 4.91 -15.79 -10.32
CA ARG A 187 3.83 -16.23 -9.42
C ARG A 187 2.55 -15.43 -9.61
N PHE A 188 2.63 -14.11 -9.75
CA PHE A 188 1.47 -13.27 -10.06
C PHE A 188 0.89 -13.59 -11.44
N HIS A 189 1.76 -13.78 -12.45
CA HIS A 189 1.32 -14.17 -13.78
C HIS A 189 0.54 -15.50 -13.77
N ALA A 190 1.02 -16.51 -13.04
CA ALA A 190 0.34 -17.79 -12.91
C ALA A 190 -1.08 -17.63 -12.33
N LEU A 191 -1.22 -16.85 -11.22
CA LEU A 191 -2.53 -16.57 -10.62
C LEU A 191 -3.47 -15.83 -11.58
N LEU A 192 -2.95 -14.87 -12.35
CA LEU A 192 -3.74 -14.13 -13.33
C LEU A 192 -4.10 -15.01 -14.54
N ALA A 193 -3.21 -15.88 -14.98
CA ALA A 193 -3.49 -16.85 -16.06
C ALA A 193 -4.57 -17.85 -15.64
N ASP A 194 -4.50 -18.39 -14.41
CA ASP A 194 -5.52 -19.26 -13.85
C ASP A 194 -6.89 -18.56 -13.74
N ALA A 195 -6.91 -17.25 -13.51
CA ALA A 195 -8.10 -16.42 -13.53
C ALA A 195 -8.54 -15.97 -14.94
N GLY A 196 -7.81 -16.35 -16.00
CA GLY A 196 -8.11 -15.93 -17.38
C GLY A 196 -7.77 -14.46 -17.70
N LEU A 197 -6.97 -13.81 -16.84
CA LEU A 197 -6.64 -12.38 -16.94
C LEU A 197 -5.25 -12.12 -17.54
N ALA A 198 -4.39 -13.13 -17.66
CA ALA A 198 -3.12 -13.05 -18.37
C ALA A 198 -3.11 -14.05 -19.53
N THR A 199 -2.94 -13.53 -20.74
CA THR A 199 -2.94 -14.31 -21.99
C THR A 199 -1.60 -14.30 -22.70
N GLY A 200 -0.69 -13.41 -22.27
CA GLY A 200 0.65 -13.31 -22.81
C GLY A 200 1.60 -14.38 -22.27
N ARG A 201 2.82 -14.37 -22.78
CA ARG A 201 3.86 -15.30 -22.34
C ARG A 201 4.32 -14.96 -20.92
N PRO A 202 4.43 -15.95 -20.01
CA PRO A 202 4.90 -15.70 -18.65
C PRO A 202 6.30 -15.08 -18.65
N PRO A 203 6.60 -14.19 -17.69
CA PRO A 203 7.94 -13.64 -17.50
C PRO A 203 8.98 -14.75 -17.33
N SER A 204 10.17 -14.56 -17.88
CA SER A 204 11.26 -15.52 -17.68
C SER A 204 11.69 -15.56 -16.21
N PRO A 205 11.81 -16.73 -15.58
CA PRO A 205 12.37 -16.85 -14.23
C PRO A 205 13.89 -16.66 -14.21
N GLU A 206 14.55 -16.79 -15.36
CA GLU A 206 16.00 -16.68 -15.48
C GLU A 206 16.45 -15.21 -15.43
N PRO A 207 17.41 -14.86 -14.56
CA PRO A 207 17.95 -13.51 -14.49
C PRO A 207 18.77 -13.16 -15.72
N GLU A 208 18.79 -11.90 -16.08
CA GLU A 208 19.63 -11.36 -17.16
C GLU A 208 21.06 -11.14 -16.70
N PHE A 209 21.24 -10.89 -15.38
CA PHE A 209 22.55 -10.61 -14.79
C PHE A 209 22.95 -11.70 -13.78
N PRO A 210 24.26 -12.00 -13.67
CA PRO A 210 24.74 -12.91 -12.64
C PRO A 210 24.49 -12.33 -11.24
N THR A 211 24.21 -13.19 -10.28
CA THR A 211 24.04 -12.77 -8.88
C THR A 211 25.28 -12.01 -8.39
N PRO A 212 25.12 -10.82 -7.80
CA PRO A 212 26.25 -10.03 -7.30
C PRO A 212 27.11 -10.88 -6.33
N SER A 213 28.41 -10.82 -6.50
CA SER A 213 29.34 -11.48 -5.58
C SER A 213 29.22 -10.89 -4.17
N ARG A 214 29.64 -11.63 -3.15
CA ARG A 214 29.65 -11.12 -1.76
C ARG A 214 30.47 -9.84 -1.62
N SER A 215 31.61 -9.75 -2.33
CA SER A 215 32.45 -8.55 -2.36
C SER A 215 31.76 -7.36 -3.03
N ALA A 216 31.06 -7.58 -4.14
CA ALA A 216 30.28 -6.54 -4.81
C ALA A 216 29.13 -6.04 -3.92
N SER A 217 28.44 -6.95 -3.21
CA SER A 217 27.38 -6.59 -2.26
C SER A 217 27.92 -5.78 -1.08
N LEU A 218 29.08 -6.16 -0.52
CA LEU A 218 29.75 -5.41 0.54
C LEU A 218 30.23 -4.04 0.07
N LEU A 219 30.78 -3.94 -1.13
CA LEU A 219 31.21 -2.67 -1.72
C LEU A 219 30.00 -1.74 -1.93
N TRP A 220 28.89 -2.26 -2.44
CA TRP A 220 27.66 -1.50 -2.61
C TRP A 220 27.14 -0.98 -1.26
N LEU A 221 27.09 -1.82 -0.22
CA LEU A 221 26.71 -1.40 1.13
C LEU A 221 27.65 -0.32 1.69
N ALA A 222 28.96 -0.43 1.43
CA ALA A 222 29.96 0.51 1.90
C ALA A 222 29.97 1.85 1.13
N THR A 223 29.40 1.91 -0.06
CA THR A 223 29.39 3.10 -0.93
C THR A 223 27.98 3.66 -1.13
N ALA A 224 27.22 3.16 -2.09
CA ALA A 224 25.89 3.65 -2.43
C ALA A 224 24.86 3.38 -1.32
N GLY A 225 24.99 2.24 -0.62
CA GLY A 225 24.10 1.84 0.47
C GLY A 225 24.24 2.66 1.75
N THR A 226 25.43 3.25 2.02
CA THR A 226 25.66 3.99 3.28
C THR A 226 24.75 5.20 3.43
N GLY A 227 24.55 5.99 2.40
CA GLY A 227 23.66 7.15 2.43
C GLY A 227 22.17 6.75 2.64
N TRP A 228 21.77 5.63 2.06
CA TRP A 228 20.42 5.07 2.23
C TRP A 228 20.27 4.50 3.66
N VAL A 229 21.22 3.69 4.11
CA VAL A 229 21.24 3.14 5.48
C VAL A 229 21.27 4.24 6.53
N ALA A 230 22.11 5.28 6.36
CA ALA A 230 22.19 6.40 7.29
C ALA A 230 20.85 7.12 7.43
N ARG A 231 20.20 7.46 6.32
CA ARG A 231 18.85 8.07 6.34
C ARG A 231 17.82 7.18 7.03
N ARG A 232 17.85 5.88 6.77
CA ARG A 232 16.94 4.91 7.42
C ARG A 232 17.27 4.72 8.90
N CYS A 233 18.55 4.70 9.29
CA CYS A 233 18.95 4.62 10.68
C CYS A 233 18.54 5.84 11.50
N THR A 234 18.67 7.05 10.98
CA THR A 234 18.25 8.26 11.69
C THR A 234 16.74 8.33 11.88
N ASP A 235 15.97 7.87 10.90
CA ASP A 235 14.51 7.93 10.90
C ASP A 235 13.86 6.74 11.65
N LEU A 236 14.32 5.52 11.41
CA LEU A 236 13.69 4.31 11.95
C LEU A 236 14.31 3.82 13.26
N LEU A 237 15.61 3.98 13.48
CA LEU A 237 16.30 3.41 14.64
C LEU A 237 15.69 3.83 15.98
N PRO A 238 15.37 5.12 16.23
CA PRO A 238 14.73 5.52 17.49
C PRO A 238 13.37 4.85 17.70
N GLN A 239 12.63 4.61 16.62
CA GLN A 239 11.32 3.97 16.64
C GLN A 239 11.44 2.47 16.96
N LEU A 240 12.37 1.79 16.31
CA LEU A 240 12.68 0.38 16.56
C LEU A 240 13.19 0.15 17.98
N MET A 241 14.02 1.05 18.51
CA MET A 241 14.50 0.97 19.90
C MET A 241 13.37 1.08 20.92
N ARG A 242 12.38 1.94 20.68
CA ARG A 242 11.17 2.02 21.53
C ARG A 242 10.36 0.71 21.49
N LEU A 243 10.20 0.13 20.30
CA LEU A 243 9.54 -1.18 20.16
C LEU A 243 10.28 -2.28 20.91
N ALA A 244 11.60 -2.33 20.78
CA ALA A 244 12.45 -3.30 21.49
C ALA A 244 12.36 -3.12 23.01
N ALA A 245 12.43 -1.90 23.52
CA ALA A 245 12.32 -1.61 24.94
C ALA A 245 10.96 -2.04 25.49
N ASN A 246 9.87 -1.80 24.76
CA ASN A 246 8.55 -2.26 25.15
C ASN A 246 8.46 -3.81 25.18
N GLU A 247 8.96 -4.49 24.16
CA GLU A 247 8.97 -5.95 24.10
C GLU A 247 9.80 -6.56 25.24
N LEU A 248 11.00 -6.00 25.53
CA LEU A 248 11.84 -6.45 26.63
C LEU A 248 11.15 -6.27 27.98
N ARG A 249 10.45 -5.15 28.21
CA ARG A 249 9.68 -4.91 29.41
C ARG A 249 8.58 -5.96 29.60
N HIS A 250 7.78 -6.22 28.56
CA HIS A 250 6.73 -7.23 28.62
C HIS A 250 7.29 -8.64 28.79
N ARG A 251 8.46 -8.93 28.21
CA ARG A 251 9.15 -10.20 28.41
C ARG A 251 9.62 -10.37 29.86
N ALA A 252 10.20 -9.32 30.45
CA ALA A 252 10.64 -9.34 31.86
C ALA A 252 9.46 -9.57 32.81
N TRP A 253 8.26 -9.09 32.47
CA TRP A 253 7.04 -9.29 33.26
C TRP A 253 6.25 -10.56 32.90
N GLY A 254 6.73 -11.37 31.97
CA GLY A 254 6.03 -12.59 31.52
C GLY A 254 4.71 -12.31 30.78
N THR A 255 4.54 -11.11 30.23
CA THR A 255 3.29 -10.65 29.60
C THR A 255 3.36 -10.52 28.07
N SER A 256 4.42 -11.03 27.42
CA SER A 256 4.59 -10.93 25.95
C SER A 256 3.44 -11.60 25.18
N SER A 257 2.87 -12.70 25.68
CA SER A 257 1.71 -13.36 25.05
C SER A 257 0.45 -12.47 25.02
N ARG A 258 0.29 -11.56 25.97
CA ARG A 258 -0.82 -10.59 25.96
C ARG A 258 -0.73 -9.63 24.78
N LEU A 259 0.49 -9.28 24.35
CA LEU A 259 0.68 -8.41 23.18
C LEU A 259 0.22 -9.10 21.90
N ASP A 260 0.40 -10.44 21.79
CA ASP A 260 -0.08 -11.19 20.62
C ASP A 260 -1.62 -11.25 20.61
N LEU A 261 -2.24 -11.51 21.78
CA LEU A 261 -3.71 -11.49 21.91
C LEU A 261 -4.31 -10.11 21.60
N HIS A 262 -3.70 -9.04 22.12
CA HIS A 262 -4.16 -7.68 21.83
C HIS A 262 -4.05 -7.34 20.33
N ALA A 263 -2.97 -7.76 19.67
CA ALA A 263 -2.82 -7.53 18.24
C ALA A 263 -3.90 -8.26 17.41
N SER A 264 -4.20 -9.53 17.74
CA SER A 264 -5.26 -10.29 17.07
C SER A 264 -6.65 -9.70 17.35
N ALA A 265 -6.91 -9.29 18.60
CA ALA A 265 -8.18 -8.63 18.95
C ALA A 265 -8.37 -7.33 18.16
N ALA A 266 -7.32 -6.50 18.08
CA ALA A 266 -7.37 -5.24 17.33
C ALA A 266 -7.64 -5.45 15.81
N VAL A 267 -7.10 -6.52 15.21
CA VAL A 267 -7.42 -6.88 13.81
C VAL A 267 -8.90 -7.25 13.69
N SER A 268 -9.40 -8.11 14.58
CA SER A 268 -10.81 -8.53 14.55
C SER A 268 -11.74 -7.33 14.73
N GLU A 269 -11.44 -6.42 15.65
CA GLU A 269 -12.19 -5.19 15.88
C GLU A 269 -12.16 -4.26 14.66
N ALA A 270 -10.98 -4.08 14.04
CA ALA A 270 -10.83 -3.25 12.85
C ALA A 270 -11.66 -3.77 11.66
N LEU A 271 -11.64 -5.09 11.42
CA LEU A 271 -12.41 -5.73 10.36
C LEU A 271 -13.91 -5.71 10.65
N ALA A 272 -14.32 -5.90 11.91
CA ALA A 272 -15.72 -5.82 12.33
C ALA A 272 -16.30 -4.42 12.14
N ALA A 273 -15.51 -3.37 12.41
CA ALA A 273 -15.91 -1.98 12.23
C ALA A 273 -16.29 -1.67 10.77
N LEU A 274 -15.61 -2.28 9.79
CA LEU A 274 -15.95 -2.13 8.37
C LEU A 274 -17.25 -2.83 7.96
N SER A 275 -17.75 -3.73 8.79
CA SER A 275 -18.98 -4.49 8.50
C SER A 275 -20.22 -3.88 9.12
N THR A 276 -20.06 -2.88 10.00
CA THR A 276 -21.17 -2.16 10.61
C THR A 276 -21.64 -1.07 9.64
N PRO A 277 -22.89 -1.13 9.12
CA PRO A 277 -23.41 -0.04 8.30
C PRO A 277 -23.40 1.24 9.14
N ASP A 278 -22.94 2.33 8.52
CA ASP A 278 -23.01 3.68 9.09
C ASP A 278 -24.45 3.94 9.57
N GLN A 279 -24.70 3.83 10.87
CA GLN A 279 -25.98 4.27 11.41
C GLN A 279 -25.97 5.79 11.31
N PRO A 280 -26.90 6.42 10.57
CA PRO A 280 -26.99 7.87 10.58
C PRO A 280 -27.16 8.30 12.04
N GLU A 281 -26.23 9.13 12.51
CA GLU A 281 -26.28 9.72 13.84
C GLU A 281 -27.70 10.26 14.04
N GLY A 282 -28.43 9.65 14.98
CA GLY A 282 -29.81 9.99 15.29
C GLY A 282 -29.90 11.45 15.62
N GLY A 283 -30.53 12.21 14.72
CA GLY A 283 -30.91 13.57 14.99
C GLY A 283 -31.69 13.60 16.31
N SER A 284 -31.10 14.24 17.28
CA SER A 284 -31.75 14.63 18.54
C SER A 284 -33.05 15.35 18.19
N ALA A 285 -34.15 14.64 18.26
CA ALA A 285 -35.49 15.24 18.22
C ALA A 285 -35.66 16.05 19.49
N ASP A 286 -35.45 17.36 19.36
CA ASP A 286 -35.83 18.34 20.37
C ASP A 286 -37.35 18.36 20.52
N ALA A 287 -37.85 17.70 21.56
CA ALA A 287 -39.23 17.76 22.01
C ALA A 287 -39.42 19.04 22.86
N GLY A 288 -39.60 20.16 22.18
CA GLY A 288 -39.81 21.48 22.79
C GLY A 288 -41.19 22.07 22.49
N ALA A 289 -42.14 21.72 23.36
CA ALA A 289 -43.31 22.54 23.82
C ALA A 289 -43.99 23.50 22.85
N GLN A 290 -45.12 23.06 22.42
CA GLN A 290 -46.30 23.81 21.97
C GLN A 290 -46.71 24.90 22.99
N ARG A 291 -46.54 26.19 22.66
CA ARG A 291 -47.32 27.27 23.25
C ARG A 291 -47.92 28.17 22.15
N ARG A 292 -49.24 28.09 22.05
CA ARG A 292 -50.11 29.04 21.33
C ARG A 292 -49.89 30.47 21.84
N ARG A 293 -49.84 31.42 20.92
CA ARG A 293 -50.49 32.76 21.06
C ARG A 293 -50.74 33.38 19.69
N THR A 294 -51.96 33.86 19.58
CA THR A 294 -52.71 34.45 18.50
C THR A 294 -52.23 35.86 18.09
N ALA A 295 -52.42 36.15 16.79
CA ALA A 295 -52.81 37.41 16.15
C ALA A 295 -51.90 38.64 16.25
N THR A 296 -51.50 39.24 15.16
CA THR A 296 -52.22 40.30 14.46
C THR A 296 -51.48 40.76 13.21
N ASN A 297 -52.24 41.04 12.24
CA ASN A 297 -52.10 41.59 10.90
C ASN A 297 -51.39 42.97 10.87
N ARG A 298 -50.52 43.25 9.85
CA ARG A 298 -50.52 44.51 9.04
C ARG A 298 -49.37 44.54 8.03
N THR A 299 -49.71 44.42 6.77
CA THR A 299 -49.50 45.34 5.60
C THR A 299 -48.17 46.06 5.45
N GLY A 300 -47.54 45.94 4.29
CA GLY A 300 -46.62 46.91 3.74
C GLY A 300 -45.61 46.36 2.71
N VAL A 301 -45.95 46.46 1.43
CA VAL A 301 -45.11 46.36 0.22
C VAL A 301 -44.86 47.82 -0.23
N PRO A 302 -43.94 48.20 -1.16
CA PRO A 302 -42.75 47.61 -1.79
C PRO A 302 -41.58 48.64 -1.95
N GLY A 303 -40.51 48.24 -2.62
CA GLY A 303 -39.52 49.19 -3.13
C GLY A 303 -38.22 48.56 -3.64
N THR A 304 -38.17 48.26 -4.93
CA THR A 304 -37.27 48.67 -6.01
C THR A 304 -35.75 48.56 -5.79
N ALA A 305 -35.11 47.68 -6.53
CA ALA A 305 -34.28 47.86 -7.75
C ALA A 305 -32.94 48.60 -7.62
N CYS A 306 -31.86 47.99 -8.12
CA CYS A 306 -30.82 48.41 -9.09
C CYS A 306 -29.60 47.52 -8.88
N ALA A 307 -29.15 46.71 -9.78
CA ALA A 307 -28.45 46.84 -11.09
C ALA A 307 -26.98 47.28 -10.95
N ALA A 308 -26.15 46.54 -11.65
CA ALA A 308 -24.94 46.82 -12.40
C ALA A 308 -23.69 46.10 -11.84
N ALA A 309 -23.15 45.09 -12.49
CA ALA A 309 -22.27 45.07 -13.68
C ALA A 309 -20.81 45.43 -13.38
N GLY A 310 -19.89 44.55 -13.70
CA GLY A 310 -18.45 44.79 -13.72
C GLY A 310 -17.65 43.56 -14.19
N ARG A 311 -17.37 43.51 -15.47
CA ARG A 311 -16.45 42.52 -16.13
C ARG A 311 -14.99 42.88 -15.87
N SER A 312 -14.10 41.89 -15.92
CA SER A 312 -12.78 41.94 -16.62
C SER A 312 -12.04 40.62 -16.34
N ALA A 313 -11.87 39.73 -17.23
CA ALA A 313 -10.84 39.55 -18.27
C ALA A 313 -9.45 39.21 -17.72
N ALA A 314 -8.98 38.03 -18.22
CA ALA A 314 -7.67 37.39 -18.05
C ALA A 314 -6.49 38.26 -18.56
N PRO A 315 -5.21 37.82 -18.39
CA PRO A 315 -4.60 37.20 -19.55
C PRO A 315 -3.72 35.95 -19.27
N THR A 316 -3.71 35.09 -20.25
CA THR A 316 -2.77 34.07 -20.64
C THR A 316 -1.35 34.61 -20.81
N THR A 317 -0.36 33.84 -20.34
CA THR A 317 1.00 33.95 -20.87
C THR A 317 1.60 32.55 -21.02
N ALA A 318 1.79 32.15 -22.29
CA ALA A 318 2.64 31.06 -22.72
C ALA A 318 4.09 31.54 -22.75
N ILE A 319 5.03 30.71 -22.27
CA ILE A 319 6.45 30.86 -22.64
C ILE A 319 6.97 29.45 -22.97
N THR A 320 7.37 29.35 -24.25
CA THR A 320 8.23 28.34 -24.86
C THR A 320 9.68 28.54 -24.42
N GLY A 321 10.41 27.48 -24.21
CA GLY A 321 11.85 27.43 -24.01
C GLY A 321 12.25 25.98 -23.72
#